data_55b281eeae942dfcd40c8ce48f43474e
#
_entry.id   55b281eeae942dfcd40c8ce48f43474e
#
_cell.length_a   1.000
_cell.length_b   1.000
_cell.length_c   1.000
_cell.angle_alpha   90.00
_cell.angle_beta   90.00
_cell.angle_gamma   90.00
#
_symmetry.space_group_name_H-M   'P 1'
#
loop_
_entity.id
_entity.type
_entity.pdbx_description
1 polymer ?
#
loop_
_entity_poly.entity_id
_entity_poly.type
_entity_poly.pdbx_seq_one_letter_code
_entity_poly.pdbx_strand_id
1 'polypeptide(L)'
;MVLVHGTYANQYDSFARMAPELKWAGYCVYSFNYGTDGTDAAGQIPGVYGTTGLSGNGDELAAFAATVRERAGASKLDMVGWSQGGTLITDVLKKHGGGGVDDVVTLAGSHHGTTLSGLATIAEAVGATDLTRAGLGQAAVDQMQGSEYITALTADGDTVPGVDYTVIGTKYDEVVTPYRSTFLTAGPGATVRNITLQDGCAIDVSDHLSMTHSPRAIDITKRALKADGSGTLRCLPNAPVL
;
A
#
# COMPACT_ATOMS: atom_id res chain seq x y z
N MET A 1 15.46 0.00 1.41
CA MET A 1 13.98 0.06 1.47
C MET A 1 13.33 -0.99 0.59
N VAL A 2 12.08 -1.36 0.89
CA VAL A 2 11.28 -2.30 0.10
C VAL A 2 10.03 -1.58 -0.43
N LEU A 3 9.76 -1.72 -1.75
CA LEU A 3 8.56 -1.23 -2.39
C LEU A 3 7.58 -2.39 -2.63
N VAL A 4 6.30 -2.22 -2.25
CA VAL A 4 5.27 -3.26 -2.26
C VAL A 4 4.10 -2.80 -3.13
N HIS A 5 3.87 -3.50 -4.26
CA HIS A 5 2.85 -3.13 -5.25
C HIS A 5 1.41 -3.40 -4.79
N GLY A 6 0.43 -2.94 -5.56
CA GLY A 6 -0.99 -3.15 -5.30
C GLY A 6 -1.56 -4.43 -5.92
N THR A 7 -2.87 -4.66 -5.71
CA THR A 7 -3.63 -5.74 -6.33
C THR A 7 -3.69 -5.55 -7.85
N TYR A 8 -3.61 -6.64 -8.61
CA TYR A 8 -3.62 -6.68 -10.09
C TYR A 8 -2.47 -5.94 -10.76
N ALA A 9 -1.47 -5.54 -10.01
CA ALA A 9 -0.31 -4.79 -10.46
C ALA A 9 0.96 -5.63 -10.34
N ASN A 10 2.09 -5.03 -10.67
CA ASN A 10 3.41 -5.61 -10.48
C ASN A 10 4.42 -4.53 -10.05
N GLN A 11 5.62 -4.97 -9.67
CA GLN A 11 6.67 -4.09 -9.18
C GLN A 11 7.08 -3.00 -10.20
N TYR A 12 6.92 -3.26 -11.51
CA TYR A 12 7.35 -2.33 -12.55
C TYR A 12 6.30 -1.22 -12.76
N ASP A 13 5.05 -1.59 -13.03
CA ASP A 13 3.99 -0.63 -13.30
C ASP A 13 3.71 0.28 -12.09
N SER A 14 3.78 -0.28 -10.89
CA SER A 14 3.56 0.47 -9.67
C SER A 14 4.65 1.49 -9.37
N PHE A 15 5.93 1.19 -9.70
CA PHE A 15 7.05 1.99 -9.23
C PHE A 15 8.03 2.44 -10.31
N ALA A 16 7.67 2.33 -11.61
CA ALA A 16 8.54 2.71 -12.72
C ALA A 16 9.06 4.16 -12.62
N ARG A 17 8.29 5.06 -12.02
CA ARG A 17 8.71 6.44 -11.77
C ARG A 17 9.31 6.65 -10.39
N MET A 18 8.70 6.11 -9.36
CA MET A 18 9.11 6.33 -7.97
C MET A 18 10.47 5.67 -7.66
N ALA A 19 10.70 4.43 -8.09
CA ALA A 19 11.92 3.70 -7.76
C ALA A 19 13.20 4.39 -8.26
N PRO A 20 13.30 4.90 -9.51
CA PRO A 20 14.46 5.67 -9.94
C PRO A 20 14.67 6.96 -9.14
N GLU A 21 13.61 7.70 -8.80
CA GLU A 21 13.73 8.92 -8.01
C GLU A 21 14.20 8.66 -6.58
N LEU A 22 13.78 7.56 -5.97
CA LEU A 22 14.26 7.12 -4.65
C LEU A 22 15.73 6.67 -4.73
N LYS A 23 16.10 5.94 -5.78
CA LYS A 23 17.50 5.56 -6.01
C LYS A 23 18.40 6.78 -6.18
N TRP A 24 17.99 7.78 -6.95
CA TRP A 24 18.73 9.04 -7.10
C TRP A 24 18.83 9.84 -5.79
N ALA A 25 17.85 9.69 -4.90
CA ALA A 25 17.91 10.26 -3.57
C ALA A 25 18.85 9.52 -2.60
N GLY A 26 19.51 8.43 -3.06
CA GLY A 26 20.55 7.69 -2.31
C GLY A 26 20.07 6.41 -1.63
N TYR A 27 18.83 6.00 -1.85
CA TYR A 27 18.30 4.78 -1.24
C TYR A 27 18.65 3.52 -2.03
N CYS A 28 18.91 2.42 -1.32
CA CYS A 28 18.92 1.07 -1.91
C CYS A 28 17.47 0.60 -2.03
N VAL A 29 16.98 0.50 -3.26
CA VAL A 29 15.57 0.20 -3.56
C VAL A 29 15.43 -1.24 -4.03
N TYR A 30 14.54 -2.00 -3.39
CA TYR A 30 14.20 -3.38 -3.71
C TYR A 30 12.69 -3.51 -3.89
N SER A 31 12.27 -4.38 -4.78
CA SER A 31 10.86 -4.72 -5.00
C SER A 31 10.74 -6.14 -5.53
N PHE A 32 9.58 -6.72 -5.44
CA PHE A 32 9.29 -8.08 -5.90
C PHE A 32 7.83 -8.19 -6.33
N ASN A 33 7.50 -9.23 -7.08
CA ASN A 33 6.12 -9.61 -7.36
C ASN A 33 5.70 -10.71 -6.40
N TYR A 34 4.48 -10.64 -5.90
CA TYR A 34 3.90 -11.57 -4.93
C TYR A 34 2.45 -11.90 -5.27
N GLY A 35 1.94 -12.94 -4.68
CA GLY A 35 0.51 -13.19 -4.62
C GLY A 35 -0.11 -13.62 -5.93
N THR A 36 0.43 -14.65 -6.60
CA THR A 36 -0.25 -15.34 -7.70
C THR A 36 0.03 -16.84 -7.64
N ASP A 37 -1.00 -17.64 -7.80
CA ASP A 37 -0.92 -19.09 -7.93
C ASP A 37 -1.66 -19.61 -9.18
N GLY A 38 -2.25 -18.68 -9.97
CA GLY A 38 -2.98 -18.98 -11.19
C GLY A 38 -4.33 -19.69 -10.97
N THR A 39 -4.86 -19.68 -9.75
CA THR A 39 -6.14 -20.34 -9.41
C THR A 39 -7.35 -19.49 -9.72
N ASP A 40 -7.21 -18.16 -9.74
CA ASP A 40 -8.25 -17.22 -10.14
C ASP A 40 -8.03 -16.68 -11.57
N ALA A 41 -9.08 -16.16 -12.20
CA ALA A 41 -9.01 -15.73 -13.58
C ALA A 41 -8.09 -14.50 -13.78
N ALA A 42 -8.03 -13.58 -12.80
CA ALA A 42 -7.15 -12.42 -12.87
C ALA A 42 -5.67 -12.83 -12.75
N GLY A 43 -5.33 -13.75 -11.84
CA GLY A 43 -3.96 -14.26 -11.64
C GLY A 43 -3.42 -15.08 -12.80
N GLN A 44 -4.28 -15.51 -13.75
CA GLN A 44 -3.85 -16.15 -15.00
C GLN A 44 -3.36 -15.15 -16.06
N ILE A 45 -3.62 -13.86 -15.86
CA ILE A 45 -3.22 -12.82 -16.83
C ILE A 45 -1.73 -12.52 -16.62
N PRO A 46 -0.88 -12.64 -17.66
CA PRO A 46 0.53 -12.32 -17.55
C PRO A 46 0.79 -10.89 -17.05
N GLY A 47 1.61 -10.76 -16.01
CA GLY A 47 1.93 -9.46 -15.41
C GLY A 47 0.97 -9.00 -14.31
N VAL A 48 -0.09 -9.75 -14.03
CA VAL A 48 -1.03 -9.52 -12.93
C VAL A 48 -0.61 -10.34 -11.72
N TYR A 49 -0.46 -9.65 -10.57
CA TYR A 49 -0.06 -10.22 -9.29
C TYR A 49 -0.93 -9.68 -8.15
N GLY A 50 -0.70 -10.15 -6.93
CA GLY A 50 -1.44 -9.70 -5.75
C GLY A 50 -2.89 -10.17 -5.72
N THR A 51 -3.22 -11.32 -6.33
CA THR A 51 -4.59 -11.85 -6.41
C THR A 51 -4.91 -12.87 -5.32
N THR A 52 -3.89 -13.52 -4.74
CA THR A 52 -4.06 -14.51 -3.67
C THR A 52 -4.40 -13.86 -2.32
N GLY A 53 -4.75 -14.66 -1.32
CA GLY A 53 -5.15 -14.17 0.01
C GLY A 53 -4.08 -13.32 0.69
N LEU A 54 -4.51 -12.23 1.32
CA LEU A 54 -3.62 -11.23 1.91
C LEU A 54 -2.70 -11.81 2.99
N SER A 55 -3.16 -12.78 3.76
CA SER A 55 -2.33 -13.42 4.80
C SER A 55 -1.08 -14.07 4.21
N GLY A 56 -1.24 -14.87 3.12
CA GLY A 56 -0.13 -15.48 2.41
C GLY A 56 0.79 -14.44 1.74
N ASN A 57 0.18 -13.42 1.13
CA ASN A 57 0.92 -12.31 0.53
C ASN A 57 1.77 -11.55 1.57
N GLY A 58 1.25 -11.39 2.79
CA GLY A 58 1.99 -10.84 3.92
C GLY A 58 3.19 -11.71 4.32
N ASP A 59 3.03 -13.02 4.33
CA ASP A 59 4.12 -13.95 4.63
C ASP A 59 5.22 -13.90 3.56
N GLU A 60 4.87 -13.78 2.27
CA GLU A 60 5.83 -13.53 1.18
C GLU A 60 6.59 -12.22 1.38
N LEU A 61 5.89 -11.14 1.76
CA LEU A 61 6.53 -9.85 2.06
C LEU A 61 7.49 -9.95 3.25
N ALA A 62 7.10 -10.63 4.33
CA ALA A 62 7.94 -10.81 5.50
C ALA A 62 9.24 -11.55 5.16
N ALA A 63 9.14 -12.63 4.39
CA ALA A 63 10.29 -13.42 3.93
C ALA A 63 11.22 -12.58 3.01
N PHE A 64 10.63 -11.82 2.08
CA PHE A 64 11.40 -10.94 1.20
C PHE A 64 12.11 -9.82 1.97
N ALA A 65 11.42 -9.15 2.88
CA ALA A 65 11.99 -8.10 3.73
C ALA A 65 13.14 -8.61 4.60
N ALA A 66 13.01 -9.81 5.19
CA ALA A 66 14.07 -10.46 5.94
C ALA A 66 15.32 -10.71 5.07
N THR A 67 15.12 -11.22 3.85
CA THR A 67 16.19 -11.45 2.87
C THR A 67 16.88 -10.16 2.46
N VAL A 68 16.13 -9.09 2.20
CA VAL A 68 16.70 -7.77 1.85
C VAL A 68 17.52 -7.22 3.00
N ARG A 69 17.00 -7.30 4.22
CA ARG A 69 17.69 -6.81 5.42
C ARG A 69 19.02 -7.54 5.64
N GLU A 70 19.02 -8.85 5.54
CA GLU A 70 20.23 -9.68 5.66
C GLU A 70 21.26 -9.33 4.60
N ARG A 71 20.85 -9.32 3.31
CA ARG A 71 21.78 -9.04 2.19
C ARG A 71 22.30 -7.62 2.17
N ALA A 72 21.53 -6.66 2.65
CA ALA A 72 21.94 -5.26 2.76
C ALA A 72 22.78 -5.00 4.03
N GLY A 73 22.89 -5.93 4.96
CA GLY A 73 23.52 -5.74 6.26
C GLY A 73 22.84 -4.64 7.09
N ALA A 74 21.53 -4.42 6.87
CA ALA A 74 20.77 -3.35 7.49
C ALA A 74 20.09 -3.83 8.79
N SER A 75 20.16 -2.99 9.84
CA SER A 75 19.42 -3.27 11.09
C SER A 75 17.93 -3.05 10.93
N LYS A 76 17.54 -2.05 10.13
CA LYS A 76 16.16 -1.67 9.82
C LYS A 76 15.96 -1.42 8.32
N LEU A 77 14.72 -1.48 7.88
CA LEU A 77 14.27 -1.16 6.52
C LEU A 77 13.19 -0.09 6.57
N ASP A 78 13.16 0.76 5.56
CA ASP A 78 11.95 1.53 5.23
C ASP A 78 11.07 0.71 4.30
N MET A 79 9.76 0.88 4.40
CA MET A 79 8.81 0.21 3.53
C MET A 79 7.88 1.24 2.87
N VAL A 80 7.67 1.09 1.57
CA VAL A 80 6.73 1.92 0.80
C VAL A 80 5.72 1.01 0.13
N GLY A 81 4.44 1.13 0.48
CA GLY A 81 3.38 0.31 -0.07
C GLY A 81 2.32 1.12 -0.80
N TRP A 82 1.84 0.59 -1.92
CA TRP A 82 0.71 1.15 -2.63
C TRP A 82 -0.48 0.20 -2.58
N SER A 83 -1.70 0.74 -2.30
CA SER A 83 -2.94 -0.04 -2.28
C SER A 83 -2.81 -1.24 -1.32
N GLN A 84 -3.07 -2.47 -1.77
CA GLN A 84 -2.83 -3.70 -1.01
C GLN A 84 -1.45 -3.73 -0.35
N GLY A 85 -0.39 -3.25 -1.05
CA GLY A 85 0.97 -3.23 -0.51
C GLY A 85 1.10 -2.46 0.80
N GLY A 86 0.35 -1.37 0.97
CA GLY A 86 0.27 -0.66 2.24
C GLY A 86 -0.38 -1.49 3.35
N THR A 87 -1.46 -2.20 3.01
CA THR A 87 -2.17 -3.10 3.93
C THR A 87 -1.29 -4.27 4.36
N LEU A 88 -0.54 -4.87 3.44
CA LEU A 88 0.40 -5.95 3.74
C LEU A 88 1.53 -5.52 4.66
N ILE A 89 2.06 -4.30 4.50
CA ILE A 89 3.07 -3.75 5.41
C ILE A 89 2.49 -3.69 6.83
N THR A 90 1.26 -3.19 6.99
CA THR A 90 0.59 -3.15 8.30
C THR A 90 0.41 -4.55 8.90
N ASP A 91 -0.02 -5.53 8.08
CA ASP A 91 -0.18 -6.93 8.50
C ASP A 91 1.14 -7.53 9.00
N VAL A 92 2.21 -7.39 8.22
CA VAL A 92 3.55 -7.87 8.58
C VAL A 92 4.05 -7.24 9.89
N LEU A 93 3.86 -5.94 10.05
CA LEU A 93 4.27 -5.24 11.26
C LEU A 93 3.49 -5.73 12.49
N LYS A 94 2.19 -5.98 12.34
CA LYS A 94 1.36 -6.50 13.45
C LYS A 94 1.71 -7.94 13.81
N LYS A 95 2.04 -8.79 12.84
CA LYS A 95 2.44 -10.18 13.05
C LYS A 95 3.85 -10.33 13.64
N HIS A 96 4.79 -9.48 13.21
CA HIS A 96 6.22 -9.65 13.52
C HIS A 96 6.80 -8.52 14.38
N GLY A 97 6.03 -7.47 14.66
CA GLY A 97 6.48 -6.27 15.37
C GLY A 97 7.30 -5.31 14.52
N GLY A 98 7.45 -4.07 15.00
CA GLY A 98 8.12 -2.98 14.28
C GLY A 98 9.66 -3.00 14.33
N GLY A 99 10.29 -3.90 15.09
CA GLY A 99 11.72 -3.84 15.41
C GLY A 99 12.70 -3.90 14.21
N GLY A 100 12.22 -4.29 13.03
CA GLY A 100 13.02 -4.36 11.81
C GLY A 100 12.69 -3.26 10.79
N VAL A 101 11.79 -2.33 11.12
CA VAL A 101 11.32 -1.26 10.23
C VAL A 101 11.48 0.09 10.92
N ASP A 102 11.85 1.11 10.16
CA ASP A 102 11.99 2.49 10.64
C ASP A 102 10.81 3.34 10.17
N ASP A 103 10.78 3.64 8.89
CA ASP A 103 9.72 4.43 8.27
C ASP A 103 8.81 3.59 7.38
N VAL A 104 7.52 3.86 7.45
CA VAL A 104 6.49 3.30 6.57
C VAL A 104 5.80 4.42 5.82
N VAL A 105 5.77 4.32 4.49
CA VAL A 105 4.97 5.22 3.65
C VAL A 105 3.93 4.38 2.91
N THR A 106 2.67 4.73 3.03
CA THR A 106 1.60 4.06 2.28
C THR A 106 0.89 5.05 1.36
N LEU A 107 0.61 4.61 0.14
CA LEU A 107 -0.14 5.36 -0.86
C LEU A 107 -1.47 4.63 -1.08
N ALA A 108 -2.58 5.25 -0.74
CA ALA A 108 -3.93 4.70 -0.88
C ALA A 108 -4.07 3.25 -0.36
N GLY A 109 -3.47 2.95 0.80
CA GLY A 109 -3.56 1.61 1.40
C GLY A 109 -5.01 1.26 1.79
N SER A 110 -5.41 0.01 1.54
CA SER A 110 -6.75 -0.50 1.92
C SER A 110 -6.80 -0.95 3.38
N HIS A 111 -6.23 -0.15 4.30
CA HIS A 111 -6.04 -0.52 5.71
C HIS A 111 -7.35 -0.86 6.44
N HIS A 112 -8.44 -0.15 6.12
CA HIS A 112 -9.78 -0.40 6.68
C HIS A 112 -10.73 -0.98 5.64
N GLY A 113 -10.17 -1.59 4.58
CA GLY A 113 -10.92 -2.12 3.47
C GLY A 113 -11.49 -1.04 2.55
N THR A 114 -12.21 -1.49 1.54
CA THR A 114 -12.86 -0.62 0.56
C THR A 114 -14.28 -1.06 0.27
N THR A 115 -15.12 -0.10 -0.10
CA THR A 115 -16.46 -0.35 -0.65
C THR A 115 -16.43 -0.46 -2.19
N LEU A 116 -15.29 -0.18 -2.85
CA LEU A 116 -15.19 -0.05 -4.31
C LEU A 116 -16.32 0.81 -4.87
N SER A 117 -16.53 2.01 -4.30
CA SER A 117 -17.66 2.88 -4.63
C SER A 117 -19.04 2.21 -4.43
N GLY A 118 -19.13 1.29 -3.45
CA GLY A 118 -20.35 0.55 -3.12
C GLY A 118 -20.53 -0.80 -3.83
N LEU A 119 -19.69 -1.14 -4.81
CA LEU A 119 -19.78 -2.41 -5.55
C LEU A 119 -19.52 -3.63 -4.65
N ALA A 120 -18.53 -3.53 -3.74
CA ALA A 120 -18.23 -4.60 -2.79
C ALA A 120 -19.43 -4.89 -1.86
N THR A 121 -20.08 -3.83 -1.36
CA THR A 121 -21.28 -3.95 -0.51
C THR A 121 -22.42 -4.61 -1.26
N ILE A 122 -22.60 -4.31 -2.55
CA ILE A 122 -23.64 -4.94 -3.38
C ILE A 122 -23.30 -6.41 -3.61
N ALA A 123 -22.05 -6.74 -3.95
CA ALA A 123 -21.61 -8.13 -4.19
C ALA A 123 -21.85 -9.00 -2.95
N GLU A 124 -21.54 -8.49 -1.76
CA GLU A 124 -21.78 -9.17 -0.50
C GLU A 124 -23.31 -9.37 -0.25
N ALA A 125 -24.11 -8.33 -0.41
CA ALA A 125 -25.55 -8.36 -0.18
C ALA A 125 -26.30 -9.36 -1.09
N VAL A 126 -25.80 -9.61 -2.31
CA VAL A 126 -26.36 -10.60 -3.25
C VAL A 126 -25.68 -11.97 -3.20
N GLY A 127 -24.74 -12.17 -2.27
CA GLY A 127 -24.04 -13.46 -2.11
C GLY A 127 -23.06 -13.79 -3.24
N ALA A 128 -22.53 -12.80 -3.96
CA ALA A 128 -21.63 -12.99 -5.09
C ALA A 128 -20.13 -13.15 -4.71
N THR A 129 -19.83 -13.34 -3.43
CA THR A 129 -18.44 -13.39 -2.91
C THR A 129 -17.62 -14.52 -3.54
N ASP A 130 -18.20 -15.71 -3.74
CA ASP A 130 -17.48 -16.83 -4.37
C ASP A 130 -17.19 -16.58 -5.86
N LEU A 131 -18.09 -15.90 -6.56
CA LEU A 131 -17.86 -15.49 -7.96
C LEU A 131 -16.77 -14.41 -8.03
N THR A 132 -16.76 -13.48 -7.10
CA THR A 132 -15.71 -12.46 -6.97
C THR A 132 -14.35 -13.14 -6.74
N ARG A 133 -14.29 -14.11 -5.83
CA ARG A 133 -13.07 -14.87 -5.56
C ARG A 133 -12.57 -15.62 -6.80
N ALA A 134 -13.45 -16.32 -7.52
CA ALA A 134 -13.08 -17.08 -8.72
C ALA A 134 -12.60 -16.18 -9.87
N GLY A 135 -13.20 -15.00 -10.01
CA GLY A 135 -12.85 -14.04 -11.06
C GLY A 135 -11.67 -13.14 -10.71
N LEU A 136 -11.71 -12.55 -9.54
CA LEU A 136 -10.80 -11.47 -9.11
C LEU A 136 -9.76 -11.92 -8.06
N GLY A 137 -9.86 -13.14 -7.55
CA GLY A 137 -8.95 -13.66 -6.53
C GLY A 137 -9.40 -13.38 -5.10
N GLN A 138 -8.76 -14.07 -4.15
CA GLN A 138 -9.06 -13.94 -2.72
C GLN A 138 -8.72 -12.54 -2.21
N ALA A 139 -7.68 -11.90 -2.75
CA ALA A 139 -7.29 -10.55 -2.35
C ALA A 139 -8.42 -9.52 -2.50
N ALA A 140 -9.27 -9.64 -3.54
CA ALA A 140 -10.42 -8.76 -3.71
C ALA A 140 -11.44 -8.91 -2.58
N VAL A 141 -11.67 -10.14 -2.13
CA VAL A 141 -12.58 -10.45 -1.01
C VAL A 141 -11.99 -9.95 0.32
N ASP A 142 -10.71 -10.24 0.56
CA ASP A 142 -10.03 -9.86 1.81
C ASP A 142 -10.01 -8.32 2.01
N GLN A 143 -9.92 -7.55 0.92
CA GLN A 143 -9.92 -6.08 0.98
C GLN A 143 -11.30 -5.44 1.07
N MET A 144 -12.39 -6.20 1.06
CA MET A 144 -13.71 -5.64 1.29
C MET A 144 -13.83 -5.09 2.70
N GLN A 145 -14.49 -3.94 2.84
CA GLN A 145 -14.77 -3.38 4.15
C GLN A 145 -15.65 -4.35 4.96
N GLY A 146 -15.24 -4.64 6.20
CA GLY A 146 -15.94 -5.61 7.06
C GLY A 146 -15.59 -7.06 6.78
N SER A 147 -14.68 -7.37 5.85
CA SER A 147 -14.18 -8.72 5.66
C SER A 147 -13.54 -9.26 6.95
N GLU A 148 -13.49 -10.56 7.08
CA GLU A 148 -12.84 -11.23 8.22
C GLU A 148 -11.37 -10.78 8.35
N TYR A 149 -10.65 -10.68 7.22
CA TYR A 149 -9.26 -10.22 7.20
C TYR A 149 -9.11 -8.78 7.72
N ILE A 150 -9.86 -7.83 7.17
CA ILE A 150 -9.79 -6.42 7.60
C ILE A 150 -10.23 -6.26 9.06
N THR A 151 -11.28 -6.99 9.47
CA THR A 151 -11.75 -6.96 10.86
C THR A 151 -10.67 -7.45 11.82
N ALA A 152 -9.99 -8.55 11.49
CA ALA A 152 -8.88 -9.07 12.28
C ALA A 152 -7.67 -8.12 12.28
N LEU A 153 -7.33 -7.55 11.10
CA LEU A 153 -6.22 -6.62 10.96
C LEU A 153 -6.38 -5.37 11.84
N THR A 154 -7.59 -4.86 11.98
CA THR A 154 -7.87 -3.60 12.69
C THR A 154 -8.29 -3.78 14.16
N ALA A 155 -8.48 -5.01 14.62
CA ALA A 155 -9.01 -5.33 15.96
C ALA A 155 -8.23 -4.65 17.12
N ASP A 156 -6.90 -4.60 17.01
CA ASP A 156 -6.00 -4.06 18.04
C ASP A 156 -5.41 -2.69 17.64
N GLY A 157 -6.15 -1.90 16.84
CA GLY A 157 -5.72 -0.59 16.32
C GLY A 157 -4.92 -0.71 15.02
N ASP A 158 -4.36 0.43 14.55
CA ASP A 158 -3.83 0.53 13.18
C ASP A 158 -2.30 0.38 13.10
N THR A 159 -1.58 0.58 14.20
CA THR A 159 -0.12 0.76 14.17
C THR A 159 0.59 -0.06 15.24
N VAL A 160 1.88 -0.27 15.06
CA VAL A 160 2.75 -0.90 16.08
C VAL A 160 3.75 0.12 16.66
N PRO A 161 4.17 -0.02 17.92
CA PRO A 161 5.13 0.89 18.54
C PRO A 161 6.48 0.92 17.81
N GLY A 162 7.12 2.09 17.79
CA GLY A 162 8.49 2.28 17.30
C GLY A 162 8.60 2.42 15.77
N VAL A 163 7.48 2.63 15.08
CA VAL A 163 7.42 2.84 13.63
C VAL A 163 6.77 4.20 13.34
N ASP A 164 7.35 4.94 12.40
CA ASP A 164 6.82 6.20 11.90
C ASP A 164 6.05 5.97 10.59
N TYR A 165 4.76 6.35 10.58
CA TYR A 165 3.88 6.15 9.44
C TYR A 165 3.57 7.46 8.73
N THR A 166 3.76 7.49 7.40
CA THR A 166 3.22 8.54 6.53
C THR A 166 2.23 7.91 5.56
N VAL A 167 0.98 8.32 5.66
CA VAL A 167 -0.12 7.79 4.85
C VAL A 167 -0.59 8.84 3.87
N ILE A 168 -0.55 8.53 2.59
CA ILE A 168 -0.92 9.44 1.50
C ILE A 168 -2.22 8.92 0.86
N GLY A 169 -3.30 9.70 0.97
CA GLY A 169 -4.55 9.45 0.28
C GLY A 169 -4.80 10.49 -0.81
N THR A 170 -5.61 10.16 -1.80
CA THR A 170 -6.07 11.09 -2.83
C THR A 170 -7.58 11.28 -2.77
N LYS A 171 -8.07 12.53 -2.97
CA LYS A 171 -9.52 12.82 -3.04
C LYS A 171 -10.22 12.16 -4.22
N TYR A 172 -9.43 11.77 -5.22
CA TYR A 172 -9.90 11.18 -6.47
C TYR A 172 -9.75 9.66 -6.48
N ASP A 173 -9.60 9.04 -5.30
CA ASP A 173 -9.53 7.59 -5.16
C ASP A 173 -10.90 6.97 -5.45
N GLU A 174 -10.98 6.18 -6.49
CA GLU A 174 -12.17 5.45 -6.92
C GLU A 174 -12.13 3.97 -6.52
N VAL A 175 -10.96 3.49 -6.08
CA VAL A 175 -10.72 2.10 -5.68
C VAL A 175 -10.85 1.96 -4.17
N VAL A 176 -10.05 2.68 -3.37
CA VAL A 176 -10.14 2.67 -1.91
C VAL A 176 -11.12 3.74 -1.46
N THR A 177 -12.38 3.34 -1.32
CA THR A 177 -13.48 4.27 -1.00
C THR A 177 -14.17 3.92 0.31
N PRO A 178 -14.54 4.94 1.11
CA PRO A 178 -14.16 6.35 0.97
C PRO A 178 -12.65 6.56 1.14
N TYR A 179 -12.02 7.49 0.39
CA TYR A 179 -10.55 7.63 0.38
C TYR A 179 -9.92 7.81 1.78
N ARG A 180 -10.69 8.33 2.73
CA ARG A 180 -10.24 8.48 4.12
C ARG A 180 -10.11 7.16 4.87
N SER A 181 -10.63 6.05 4.35
CA SER A 181 -10.41 4.72 4.92
C SER A 181 -8.94 4.26 4.80
N THR A 182 -8.14 4.95 3.97
CA THR A 182 -6.69 4.73 3.93
C THR A 182 -5.95 5.28 5.17
N PHE A 183 -6.55 6.25 5.89
CA PHE A 183 -5.87 6.94 6.98
C PHE A 183 -5.79 6.09 8.25
N LEU A 184 -4.64 6.14 8.91
CA LEU A 184 -4.38 5.39 10.14
C LEU A 184 -4.54 6.28 11.37
N THR A 185 -4.82 5.66 12.50
CA THR A 185 -4.84 6.26 13.83
C THR A 185 -3.60 5.81 14.60
N ALA A 186 -2.86 6.77 15.16
CA ALA A 186 -1.67 6.45 15.94
C ALA A 186 -2.04 5.71 17.23
N GLY A 187 -1.47 4.54 17.42
CA GLY A 187 -1.46 3.83 18.68
C GLY A 187 -0.28 4.25 19.58
N PRO A 188 -0.18 3.70 20.78
CA PRO A 188 0.89 4.02 21.70
C PRO A 188 2.29 3.76 21.11
N GLY A 189 3.17 4.77 21.18
CA GLY A 189 4.56 4.65 20.72
C GLY A 189 4.75 4.63 19.20
N ALA A 190 3.73 4.96 18.43
CA ALA A 190 3.81 5.15 16.98
C ALA A 190 3.51 6.59 16.61
N THR A 191 4.08 7.05 15.49
CA THR A 191 3.74 8.34 14.88
C THR A 191 2.97 8.10 13.59
N VAL A 192 1.88 8.87 13.36
CA VAL A 192 1.12 8.82 12.11
C VAL A 192 0.97 10.22 11.53
N ARG A 193 1.30 10.35 10.26
CA ARG A 193 1.04 11.54 9.46
C ARG A 193 0.15 11.19 8.29
N ASN A 194 -1.14 11.54 8.38
CA ASN A 194 -2.09 11.39 7.28
C ASN A 194 -2.06 12.63 6.38
N ILE A 195 -1.88 12.42 5.08
CA ILE A 195 -1.74 13.48 4.09
C ILE A 195 -2.72 13.24 2.95
N THR A 196 -3.55 14.24 2.64
CA THR A 196 -4.30 14.26 1.38
C THR A 196 -3.41 14.86 0.30
N LEU A 197 -3.19 14.14 -0.80
CA LEU A 197 -2.26 14.51 -1.87
C LEU A 197 -2.52 15.93 -2.42
N GLN A 198 -3.80 16.32 -2.50
CA GLN A 198 -4.21 17.62 -3.01
C GLN A 198 -4.04 18.78 -2.01
N ASP A 199 -3.73 18.49 -0.76
CA ASP A 199 -3.53 19.57 0.23
C ASP A 199 -2.25 20.36 -0.12
N GLY A 200 -2.47 21.63 -0.51
CA GLY A 200 -1.42 22.52 -1.02
C GLY A 200 -1.01 22.28 -2.48
N CYS A 201 -1.76 21.44 -3.24
CA CYS A 201 -1.56 21.28 -4.69
C CYS A 201 -2.85 20.81 -5.39
N ALA A 202 -3.78 21.71 -5.62
CA ALA A 202 -5.07 21.39 -6.24
C ALA A 202 -4.99 20.95 -7.71
N ILE A 203 -3.87 21.20 -8.38
CA ILE A 203 -3.66 20.82 -9.79
C ILE A 203 -3.16 19.36 -9.95
N ASP A 204 -2.78 18.70 -8.88
CA ASP A 204 -2.51 17.27 -8.87
C ASP A 204 -3.85 16.53 -8.71
N VAL A 205 -4.35 15.99 -9.82
CA VAL A 205 -5.63 15.27 -9.86
C VAL A 205 -5.44 13.76 -9.95
N SER A 206 -4.34 13.28 -9.39
CA SER A 206 -4.04 11.85 -9.36
C SER A 206 -5.16 11.06 -8.71
N ASP A 207 -5.59 10.01 -9.37
CA ASP A 207 -6.48 8.96 -8.88
C ASP A 207 -5.70 7.85 -8.15
N HIS A 208 -6.37 6.73 -7.85
CA HIS A 208 -5.75 5.57 -7.21
C HIS A 208 -4.54 5.04 -7.97
N LEU A 209 -4.65 4.93 -9.29
CA LEU A 209 -3.63 4.31 -10.14
C LEU A 209 -2.47 5.27 -10.42
N SER A 210 -2.76 6.53 -10.72
CA SER A 210 -1.74 7.50 -11.13
C SER A 210 -0.94 8.10 -9.98
N MET A 211 -1.39 7.97 -8.72
CA MET A 211 -0.72 8.61 -7.58
C MET A 211 0.71 8.09 -7.33
N THR A 212 1.04 6.86 -7.70
CA THR A 212 2.42 6.33 -7.60
C THR A 212 3.39 7.03 -8.55
N HIS A 213 2.84 7.71 -9.57
CA HIS A 213 3.57 8.48 -10.58
C HIS A 213 3.52 9.99 -10.32
N SER A 214 2.77 10.44 -9.31
CA SER A 214 2.72 11.86 -8.93
C SER A 214 4.07 12.35 -8.42
N PRO A 215 4.61 13.45 -9.01
CA PRO A 215 5.82 14.07 -8.49
C PRO A 215 5.69 14.49 -7.03
N ARG A 216 4.49 14.93 -6.63
CA ARG A 216 4.21 15.33 -5.26
C ARG A 216 4.18 14.15 -4.29
N ALA A 217 3.52 13.04 -4.66
CA ALA A 217 3.51 11.83 -3.83
C ALA A 217 4.93 11.29 -3.63
N ILE A 218 5.76 11.29 -4.68
CA ILE A 218 7.16 10.90 -4.62
C ILE A 218 7.96 11.83 -3.70
N ASP A 219 7.74 13.14 -3.76
CA ASP A 219 8.44 14.09 -2.88
C ASP A 219 7.99 13.97 -1.43
N ILE A 220 6.70 13.72 -1.17
CA ILE A 220 6.19 13.41 0.17
C ILE A 220 6.87 12.14 0.70
N THR A 221 6.95 11.10 -0.12
CA THR A 221 7.65 9.85 0.22
C THR A 221 9.12 10.11 0.56
N LYS A 222 9.86 10.82 -0.31
CA LYS A 222 11.27 11.18 -0.03
C LYS A 222 11.43 12.00 1.26
N ARG A 223 10.48 12.89 1.53
CA ARG A 223 10.50 13.72 2.74
C ARG A 223 10.20 12.91 4.00
N ALA A 224 9.30 11.95 3.91
CA ALA A 224 8.95 11.07 5.03
C ALA A 224 10.11 10.18 5.46
N LEU A 225 10.90 9.71 4.49
CA LEU A 225 12.06 8.82 4.70
C LEU A 225 13.34 9.54 5.14
N LYS A 226 13.31 10.87 5.27
CA LYS A 226 14.46 11.64 5.76
C LYS A 226 14.30 11.95 7.24
N ALA A 227 15.33 11.68 8.03
CA ALA A 227 15.33 11.93 9.46
C ALA A 227 15.00 13.40 9.84
N ASP A 228 15.35 14.37 8.98
CA ASP A 228 15.06 15.80 9.18
C ASP A 228 13.73 16.25 8.56
N GLY A 229 13.02 15.36 7.88
CA GLY A 229 11.78 15.66 7.19
C GLY A 229 11.89 16.74 6.10
N SER A 230 13.12 17.01 5.62
CA SER A 230 13.40 18.09 4.66
C SER A 230 13.07 17.70 3.23
N GLY A 231 12.79 18.68 2.41
CA GLY A 231 12.60 18.52 0.96
C GLY A 231 11.49 19.42 0.42
N THR A 232 11.62 19.79 -0.84
CA THR A 232 10.62 20.58 -1.56
C THR A 232 9.54 19.64 -2.07
N LEU A 233 8.29 20.01 -1.94
CA LEU A 233 7.15 19.32 -2.52
C LEU A 233 6.79 19.98 -3.86
N ARG A 234 7.03 19.30 -4.96
CA ARG A 234 6.61 19.76 -6.28
C ARG A 234 5.07 19.81 -6.32
N CYS A 235 4.55 20.86 -6.93
CA CYS A 235 3.14 20.96 -7.27
C CYS A 235 3.02 21.03 -8.79
N LEU A 236 2.82 19.91 -9.42
CA LEU A 236 2.71 19.73 -10.87
C LEU A 236 1.42 18.97 -11.18
N PRO A 237 0.78 19.22 -12.34
CA PRO A 237 -0.32 18.40 -12.77
C PRO A 237 0.11 16.93 -12.91
N ASN A 238 -0.72 16.03 -12.40
CA ASN A 238 -0.65 14.61 -12.68
C ASN A 238 -2.09 14.15 -12.97
N ALA A 239 -2.32 13.65 -14.18
CA ALA A 239 -3.66 13.29 -14.62
C ALA A 239 -4.12 11.96 -14.01
N PRO A 240 -5.43 11.74 -13.85
CA PRO A 240 -5.96 10.42 -13.50
C PRO A 240 -5.77 9.43 -14.66
N VAL A 241 -5.85 8.14 -14.36
CA VAL A 241 -5.86 7.05 -15.35
C VAL A 241 -7.30 6.60 -15.63
N LEU A 242 -8.19 6.65 -14.63
CA LEU A 242 -9.60 6.26 -14.73
C LEU A 242 -10.54 7.47 -14.81
#